data_e43066ab74db531c133338ce8de5c064
#
_entry.id   e43066ab74db531c133338ce8de5c064
#
_cell.length_a   1.000
_cell.length_b   1.000
_cell.length_c   1.000
_cell.angle_alpha   90.00
_cell.angle_beta   90.00
_cell.angle_gamma   90.00
#
_symmetry.space_group_name_H-M   'P 1'
#
loop_
_entity.id
_entity.type
_entity.pdbx_description
1 polymer ?
#
loop_
_entity_poly.entity_id
_entity_poly.type
_entity_poly.pdbx_seq_one_letter_code
_entity_poly.pdbx_strand_id
1 'polypeptide(L)'
;MKKTYSLLLLFCGILLFTSCSDSETYSDLKEAEHDAINRYISEKGIKVIGEEQFTSQGETTDVNKNEYVYLPKSAVYMQIVRKGCGSQLEENKQVEILCRFSEYNIKADSMLVRNDIAYGAHINGIYYDLSAYPEKMSVTRVGSSYTASFVADNSVMYAFHGSTSVPGGWLVPLPYIKIGRPEKDGDEVAKVRLIVPHTQGTPDASSSVYPCFYEITYERDI
;
A
#
# COMPACT_ATOMS: atom_id res chain seq x y z
N MET A 1 -28.53 -34.33 51.71
CA MET A 1 -27.67 -34.71 50.56
C MET A 1 -28.30 -34.44 49.19
N LYS A 2 -29.60 -34.64 48.96
CA LYS A 2 -30.22 -34.40 47.63
C LYS A 2 -30.28 -32.91 47.18
N LYS A 3 -30.30 -31.93 48.11
CA LYS A 3 -30.35 -30.48 47.78
C LYS A 3 -29.01 -29.89 47.34
N THR A 4 -27.88 -30.48 47.75
CA THR A 4 -26.54 -30.01 47.38
C THR A 4 -26.15 -30.40 45.97
N TYR A 5 -26.64 -31.55 45.48
CA TYR A 5 -26.40 -31.97 44.07
C TYR A 5 -27.20 -31.14 43.08
N SER A 6 -28.40 -30.67 43.45
CA SER A 6 -29.21 -29.80 42.58
C SER A 6 -28.56 -28.42 42.39
N LEU A 7 -27.89 -27.90 43.40
CA LEU A 7 -27.19 -26.62 43.33
C LEU A 7 -25.89 -26.71 42.50
N LEU A 8 -25.20 -27.86 42.61
CA LEU A 8 -23.98 -28.13 41.82
C LEU A 8 -24.29 -28.30 40.33
N LEU A 9 -25.39 -28.98 39.96
CA LEU A 9 -25.84 -29.12 38.59
C LEU A 9 -26.29 -27.80 37.98
N LEU A 10 -26.89 -26.90 38.74
CA LEU A 10 -27.30 -25.55 38.29
C LEU A 10 -26.07 -24.67 38.03
N PHE A 11 -24.98 -24.81 38.84
CA PHE A 11 -23.75 -24.04 38.69
C PHE A 11 -22.91 -24.51 37.47
N CYS A 12 -22.90 -25.80 37.15
CA CYS A 12 -22.30 -26.35 35.95
C CYS A 12 -23.03 -25.96 34.66
N GLY A 13 -24.34 -25.74 34.71
CA GLY A 13 -25.16 -25.33 33.56
C GLY A 13 -24.91 -23.88 33.11
N ILE A 14 -24.45 -23.01 34.01
CA ILE A 14 -24.21 -21.58 33.74
C ILE A 14 -22.82 -21.37 33.09
N LEU A 15 -21.88 -22.29 33.27
CA LEU A 15 -20.52 -22.18 32.69
C LEU A 15 -20.42 -22.57 31.22
N LEU A 16 -21.48 -23.06 30.59
CA LEU A 16 -21.48 -23.49 29.18
C LEU A 16 -21.91 -22.41 28.16
N PHE A 17 -22.23 -21.19 28.61
CA PHE A 17 -22.74 -20.13 27.73
C PHE A 17 -21.75 -18.98 27.51
N THR A 18 -20.48 -19.09 27.93
CA THR A 18 -19.48 -18.01 27.72
C THR A 18 -18.37 -18.40 26.77
N SER A 19 -18.66 -19.15 25.69
CA SER A 19 -17.71 -19.38 24.62
C SER A 19 -18.36 -19.08 23.27
N CYS A 20 -18.80 -17.84 23.08
CA CYS A 20 -18.78 -17.22 21.77
C CYS A 20 -17.52 -16.35 21.76
N SER A 21 -16.41 -16.90 21.33
CA SER A 21 -15.37 -16.10 20.72
C SER A 21 -15.95 -15.64 19.38
N ASP A 22 -16.40 -14.39 19.31
CA ASP A 22 -16.65 -13.72 18.05
C ASP A 22 -15.29 -13.65 17.33
N SER A 23 -14.92 -14.74 16.66
CA SER A 23 -13.80 -14.71 15.75
C SER A 23 -14.25 -13.91 14.54
N GLU A 24 -13.68 -12.71 14.34
CA GLU A 24 -13.91 -11.91 13.14
C GLU A 24 -13.76 -12.80 11.91
N THR A 25 -14.78 -12.81 11.06
CA THR A 25 -14.73 -13.52 9.79
C THR A 25 -13.95 -12.70 8.77
N TYR A 26 -13.48 -13.34 7.70
CA TYR A 26 -12.85 -12.62 6.61
C TYR A 26 -13.78 -11.55 6.01
N SER A 27 -15.10 -11.79 6.01
CA SER A 27 -16.09 -10.79 5.57
C SER A 27 -16.09 -9.56 6.47
N ASP A 28 -16.04 -9.74 7.78
CA ASP A 28 -16.03 -8.65 8.76
C ASP A 28 -14.74 -7.82 8.60
N LEU A 29 -13.60 -8.49 8.38
CA LEU A 29 -12.32 -7.82 8.13
C LEU A 29 -12.34 -6.97 6.86
N LYS A 30 -12.98 -7.47 5.78
CA LYS A 30 -13.14 -6.71 4.52
C LYS A 30 -14.08 -5.52 4.68
N GLU A 31 -15.16 -5.67 5.44
CA GLU A 31 -16.07 -4.57 5.76
C GLU A 31 -15.32 -3.48 6.55
N ALA A 32 -14.58 -3.88 7.58
CA ALA A 32 -13.75 -2.98 8.37
C ALA A 32 -12.66 -2.27 7.54
N GLU A 33 -12.07 -2.96 6.55
CA GLU A 33 -11.15 -2.35 5.58
C GLU A 33 -11.84 -1.27 4.74
N HIS A 34 -13.00 -1.61 4.17
CA HIS A 34 -13.78 -0.69 3.34
C HIS A 34 -14.18 0.56 4.12
N ASP A 35 -14.63 0.39 5.36
CA ASP A 35 -14.98 1.50 6.25
C ASP A 35 -13.77 2.36 6.59
N ALA A 36 -12.60 1.75 6.83
CA ALA A 36 -11.36 2.47 7.07
C ALA A 36 -10.94 3.32 5.86
N ILE A 37 -11.04 2.78 4.63
CA ILE A 37 -10.78 3.53 3.39
C ILE A 37 -11.76 4.70 3.24
N ASN A 38 -13.06 4.48 3.42
CA ASN A 38 -14.08 5.51 3.28
C ASN A 38 -13.90 6.64 4.31
N ARG A 39 -13.60 6.29 5.54
CA ARG A 39 -13.28 7.25 6.60
C ARG A 39 -12.04 8.08 6.22
N TYR A 40 -10.96 7.43 5.79
CA TYR A 40 -9.74 8.11 5.36
C TYR A 40 -9.98 9.08 4.20
N ILE A 41 -10.74 8.66 3.17
CA ILE A 41 -11.13 9.50 2.04
C ILE A 41 -11.90 10.75 2.52
N SER A 42 -12.84 10.56 3.44
CA SER A 42 -13.64 11.66 4.01
C SER A 42 -12.80 12.61 4.85
N GLU A 43 -12.00 12.08 5.78
CA GLU A 43 -11.16 12.87 6.69
C GLU A 43 -10.07 13.66 5.96
N LYS A 44 -9.51 13.09 4.89
CA LYS A 44 -8.50 13.76 4.07
C LYS A 44 -9.10 14.67 3.00
N GLY A 45 -10.42 14.75 2.90
CA GLY A 45 -11.11 15.56 1.88
C GLY A 45 -10.74 15.15 0.45
N ILE A 46 -10.59 13.84 0.21
CA ILE A 46 -10.21 13.31 -1.09
C ILE A 46 -11.43 13.37 -2.03
N LYS A 47 -11.22 13.95 -3.20
CA LYS A 47 -12.20 13.94 -4.28
C LYS A 47 -11.95 12.74 -5.18
N VAL A 48 -12.82 11.74 -5.12
CA VAL A 48 -12.73 10.56 -5.97
C VAL A 48 -13.34 10.85 -7.34
N ILE A 49 -12.60 10.50 -8.40
CA ILE A 49 -13.05 10.54 -9.80
C ILE A 49 -13.03 9.15 -10.40
N GLY A 50 -13.89 8.89 -11.39
CA GLY A 50 -13.92 7.63 -12.13
C GLY A 50 -12.90 7.58 -13.27
N GLU A 51 -12.64 6.37 -13.81
CA GLU A 51 -11.71 6.15 -14.93
C GLU A 51 -12.09 6.93 -16.20
N GLU A 52 -13.39 7.09 -16.49
CA GLU A 52 -13.84 7.85 -17.65
C GLU A 52 -13.43 9.31 -17.56
N GLN A 53 -13.63 9.94 -16.41
CA GLN A 53 -13.19 11.31 -16.16
C GLN A 53 -11.65 11.41 -16.23
N PHE A 54 -10.93 10.48 -15.58
CA PHE A 54 -9.48 10.42 -15.60
C PHE A 54 -8.92 10.35 -17.04
N THR A 55 -9.50 9.48 -17.87
CA THR A 55 -9.12 9.35 -19.28
C THR A 55 -9.42 10.63 -20.06
N SER A 56 -10.61 11.22 -19.88
CA SER A 56 -11.03 12.43 -20.60
C SER A 56 -10.16 13.65 -20.28
N GLN A 57 -9.58 13.71 -19.09
CA GLN A 57 -8.64 14.78 -18.68
C GLN A 57 -7.16 14.45 -18.94
N GLY A 58 -6.88 13.47 -19.83
CA GLY A 58 -5.52 13.13 -20.27
C GLY A 58 -4.72 12.32 -19.26
N GLU A 59 -5.39 11.45 -18.50
CA GLU A 59 -4.77 10.58 -17.48
C GLU A 59 -3.97 11.38 -16.45
N THR A 60 -4.60 12.43 -15.91
CA THR A 60 -4.05 13.30 -14.86
C THR A 60 -5.04 13.44 -13.72
N THR A 61 -4.55 13.83 -12.56
CA THR A 61 -5.37 14.19 -11.40
C THR A 61 -5.05 15.62 -10.95
N ASP A 62 -6.04 16.38 -10.50
CA ASP A 62 -5.85 17.73 -9.98
C ASP A 62 -5.43 17.69 -8.51
N VAL A 63 -4.15 17.92 -8.25
CA VAL A 63 -3.57 17.91 -6.90
C VAL A 63 -4.19 19.01 -6.03
N ASN A 64 -4.53 20.17 -6.62
CA ASN A 64 -5.11 21.29 -5.87
C ASN A 64 -6.54 20.99 -5.40
N LYS A 65 -7.24 20.09 -6.10
CA LYS A 65 -8.56 19.60 -5.72
C LYS A 65 -8.49 18.29 -4.92
N ASN A 66 -7.30 17.82 -4.61
CA ASN A 66 -7.07 16.53 -3.96
C ASN A 66 -7.78 15.37 -4.67
N GLU A 67 -7.70 15.36 -6.02
CA GLU A 67 -8.35 14.34 -6.86
C GLU A 67 -7.57 13.03 -6.85
N TYR A 68 -8.30 11.92 -6.64
CA TYR A 68 -7.82 10.55 -6.80
C TYR A 68 -8.72 9.81 -7.77
N VAL A 69 -8.15 9.15 -8.76
CA VAL A 69 -8.91 8.22 -9.61
C VAL A 69 -9.10 6.90 -8.88
N TYR A 70 -10.33 6.40 -8.86
CA TYR A 70 -10.61 5.02 -8.47
C TYR A 70 -10.47 4.09 -9.68
N LEU A 71 -9.63 3.06 -9.56
CA LEU A 71 -9.34 2.08 -10.60
C LEU A 71 -10.00 0.73 -10.23
N PRO A 72 -11.18 0.40 -10.75
CA PRO A 72 -11.99 -0.74 -10.28
C PRO A 72 -11.29 -2.09 -10.42
N LYS A 73 -10.44 -2.25 -11.44
CA LYS A 73 -9.72 -3.52 -11.69
C LYS A 73 -8.78 -3.91 -10.55
N SER A 74 -8.17 -2.93 -9.90
CA SER A 74 -7.25 -3.13 -8.77
C SER A 74 -7.84 -2.69 -7.43
N ALA A 75 -8.97 -1.99 -7.45
CA ALA A 75 -9.57 -1.29 -6.32
C ALA A 75 -8.63 -0.25 -5.65
N VAL A 76 -7.64 0.25 -6.38
CA VAL A 76 -6.69 1.26 -5.93
C VAL A 76 -7.22 2.66 -6.23
N TYR A 77 -7.04 3.59 -5.28
CA TYR A 77 -7.21 5.02 -5.52
C TYR A 77 -5.85 5.63 -5.77
N MET A 78 -5.70 6.38 -6.85
CA MET A 78 -4.42 6.94 -7.28
C MET A 78 -4.52 8.45 -7.53
N GLN A 79 -3.60 9.22 -6.94
CA GLN A 79 -3.32 10.60 -7.32
C GLN A 79 -1.94 10.67 -7.98
N ILE A 80 -1.88 11.20 -9.20
CA ILE A 80 -0.62 11.51 -9.86
C ILE A 80 -0.21 12.93 -9.47
N VAL A 81 0.77 13.04 -8.58
CA VAL A 81 1.31 14.33 -8.11
C VAL A 81 2.23 14.92 -9.19
N ARG A 82 3.05 14.07 -9.81
CA ARG A 82 3.93 14.40 -10.94
C ARG A 82 4.03 13.20 -11.87
N LYS A 83 3.87 13.43 -13.18
CA LYS A 83 4.02 12.35 -14.17
C LYS A 83 5.46 11.87 -14.35
N GLY A 84 6.44 12.69 -13.96
CA GLY A 84 7.86 12.40 -14.10
C GLY A 84 8.44 12.77 -15.46
N CYS A 85 9.77 12.72 -15.53
CA CYS A 85 10.57 12.89 -16.77
C CYS A 85 10.87 11.53 -17.42
N GLY A 86 11.50 11.54 -18.60
CA GLY A 86 11.87 10.34 -19.34
C GLY A 86 10.72 9.72 -20.14
N SER A 87 10.63 8.39 -20.15
CA SER A 87 9.66 7.63 -20.95
C SER A 87 8.93 6.58 -20.11
N GLN A 88 7.87 6.00 -20.66
CA GLN A 88 7.27 4.78 -20.14
C GLN A 88 8.24 3.60 -20.28
N LEU A 89 8.01 2.54 -19.49
CA LEU A 89 8.82 1.32 -19.56
C LEU A 89 8.64 0.62 -20.90
N GLU A 90 9.77 0.25 -21.52
CA GLU A 90 9.78 -0.53 -22.75
C GLU A 90 9.29 -1.95 -22.50
N GLU A 91 8.60 -2.52 -23.48
CA GLU A 91 8.09 -3.89 -23.39
C GLU A 91 9.24 -4.90 -23.40
N ASN A 92 9.11 -5.95 -22.59
CA ASN A 92 10.08 -7.06 -22.47
C ASN A 92 11.49 -6.63 -22.05
N LYS A 93 11.62 -5.45 -21.46
CA LYS A 93 12.89 -4.95 -20.93
C LYS A 93 12.81 -4.83 -19.42
N GLN A 94 13.73 -5.48 -18.73
CA GLN A 94 13.90 -5.33 -17.30
C GLN A 94 14.57 -3.98 -16.99
N VAL A 95 14.02 -3.25 -16.04
CA VAL A 95 14.50 -1.94 -15.61
C VAL A 95 14.55 -1.90 -14.09
N GLU A 96 15.60 -1.32 -13.52
CA GLU A 96 15.66 -1.02 -12.10
C GLU A 96 15.09 0.37 -11.84
N ILE A 97 14.21 0.44 -10.84
CA ILE A 97 13.53 1.66 -10.39
C ILE A 97 13.88 1.91 -8.93
N LEU A 98 14.30 3.13 -8.65
CA LEU A 98 14.57 3.63 -7.33
C LEU A 98 13.33 4.34 -6.80
N CYS A 99 12.90 4.00 -5.57
CA CYS A 99 11.73 4.56 -4.94
C CYS A 99 12.09 5.21 -3.60
N ARG A 100 11.55 6.41 -3.36
CA ARG A 100 11.41 6.97 -2.01
C ARG A 100 9.94 6.90 -1.66
N PHE A 101 9.61 6.38 -0.49
CA PHE A 101 8.24 6.08 -0.13
C PHE A 101 7.96 6.29 1.35
N SER A 102 6.68 6.42 1.65
CA SER A 102 6.12 6.21 2.99
C SER A 102 4.96 5.22 2.89
N GLU A 103 4.86 4.30 3.85
CA GLU A 103 3.80 3.32 4.01
C GLU A 103 3.06 3.55 5.32
N TYR A 104 1.77 3.75 5.24
CA TYR A 104 0.91 4.08 6.37
C TYR A 104 -0.28 3.13 6.42
N ASN A 105 -0.47 2.46 7.56
CA ASN A 105 -1.63 1.60 7.79
C ASN A 105 -2.85 2.47 8.12
N ILE A 106 -3.81 2.52 7.19
CA ILE A 106 -5.02 3.34 7.34
C ILE A 106 -5.90 2.85 8.48
N LYS A 107 -6.02 1.51 8.65
CA LYS A 107 -6.88 0.91 9.69
C LYS A 107 -6.33 1.18 11.09
N ALA A 108 -5.01 1.10 11.27
CA ALA A 108 -4.34 1.31 12.55
C ALA A 108 -3.95 2.78 12.80
N ASP A 109 -4.16 3.67 11.83
CA ASP A 109 -3.78 5.09 11.89
C ASP A 109 -2.29 5.27 12.26
N SER A 110 -1.41 4.50 11.63
CA SER A 110 0.01 4.45 12.00
C SER A 110 0.95 4.36 10.81
N MET A 111 2.09 5.07 10.91
CA MET A 111 3.21 4.91 9.99
C MET A 111 3.86 3.55 10.23
N LEU A 112 3.99 2.73 9.18
CA LEU A 112 4.68 1.44 9.23
C LEU A 112 6.17 1.61 8.95
N VAL A 113 6.50 2.11 7.79
CA VAL A 113 7.87 2.25 7.33
C VAL A 113 7.99 3.36 6.29
N ARG A 114 9.16 4.01 6.22
CA ARG A 114 9.43 5.07 5.25
C ARG A 114 10.92 5.25 5.00
N ASN A 115 11.28 5.75 3.82
CA ASN A 115 12.66 6.13 3.46
C ASN A 115 12.74 7.48 2.69
N ASP A 116 11.63 8.24 2.67
CA ASP A 116 11.50 9.51 1.95
C ASP A 116 12.02 10.73 2.72
N ILE A 117 12.23 10.58 4.02
CA ILE A 117 12.87 11.58 4.90
C ILE A 117 13.91 10.88 5.78
N ALA A 118 14.80 11.66 6.41
CA ALA A 118 15.73 11.13 7.40
C ALA A 118 14.95 10.44 8.53
N TYR A 119 15.03 9.14 8.57
CA TYR A 119 14.27 8.29 9.47
C TYR A 119 15.04 7.00 9.78
N GLY A 120 15.21 6.72 11.06
CA GLY A 120 15.83 5.49 11.52
C GLY A 120 14.88 4.68 12.41
N ALA A 121 14.94 3.37 12.29
CA ALA A 121 14.13 2.45 13.09
C ALA A 121 14.93 1.21 13.50
N HIS A 122 14.50 0.58 14.62
CA HIS A 122 14.96 -0.75 14.98
C HIS A 122 14.04 -1.80 14.35
N ILE A 123 14.59 -2.65 13.50
CA ILE A 123 13.90 -3.77 12.89
C ILE A 123 14.57 -5.04 13.38
N ASN A 124 13.82 -5.91 14.06
CA ASN A 124 14.36 -7.13 14.69
C ASN A 124 15.57 -6.88 15.60
N GLY A 125 15.57 -5.74 16.32
CA GLY A 125 16.65 -5.35 17.24
C GLY A 125 17.88 -4.71 16.58
N ILE A 126 17.91 -4.58 15.26
CA ILE A 126 19.00 -3.91 14.52
C ILE A 126 18.53 -2.51 14.10
N TYR A 127 19.37 -1.50 14.35
CA TYR A 127 19.09 -0.15 13.89
C TYR A 127 19.41 0.00 12.41
N TYR A 128 18.46 0.56 11.66
CA TYR A 128 18.59 0.92 10.25
C TYR A 128 18.38 2.42 10.08
N ASP A 129 19.27 3.09 9.34
CA ASP A 129 18.96 4.37 8.72
C ASP A 129 18.18 4.10 7.44
N LEU A 130 16.84 4.17 7.53
CA LEU A 130 15.94 3.80 6.43
C LEU A 130 16.00 4.79 5.26
N SER A 131 16.59 5.96 5.47
CA SER A 131 16.77 6.97 4.42
C SER A 131 18.12 6.86 3.69
N ALA A 132 19.05 6.03 4.16
CA ALA A 132 20.40 5.93 3.58
C ALA A 132 20.35 5.53 2.09
N TYR A 133 19.45 4.60 1.73
CA TYR A 133 19.29 4.11 0.38
C TYR A 133 17.86 4.26 -0.13
N PRO A 134 17.64 4.53 -1.43
CA PRO A 134 16.32 4.36 -2.03
C PRO A 134 15.94 2.88 -2.05
N GLU A 135 14.65 2.59 -1.99
CA GLU A 135 14.14 1.25 -2.26
C GLU A 135 14.33 0.93 -3.74
N LYS A 136 14.95 -0.20 -4.05
CA LYS A 136 15.19 -0.62 -5.43
C LYS A 136 14.28 -1.78 -5.81
N MET A 137 13.57 -1.65 -6.92
CA MET A 137 12.81 -2.75 -7.50
C MET A 137 13.20 -3.00 -8.95
N SER A 138 13.29 -4.27 -9.32
CA SER A 138 13.46 -4.73 -10.69
C SER A 138 12.10 -4.96 -11.30
N VAL A 139 11.80 -4.29 -12.42
CA VAL A 139 10.48 -4.29 -13.06
C VAL A 139 10.60 -4.71 -14.51
N THR A 140 9.69 -5.56 -14.97
CA THR A 140 9.53 -5.93 -16.38
C THR A 140 8.08 -5.71 -16.81
N ARG A 141 7.90 -5.05 -17.95
CA ARG A 141 6.60 -4.90 -18.62
C ARG A 141 6.41 -6.00 -19.65
N VAL A 142 5.27 -6.69 -19.62
CA VAL A 142 4.85 -7.65 -20.66
C VAL A 142 3.42 -7.33 -21.08
N GLY A 143 3.26 -6.77 -22.26
CA GLY A 143 1.97 -6.24 -22.72
C GLY A 143 1.45 -5.12 -21.83
N SER A 144 0.29 -5.33 -21.24
CA SER A 144 -0.33 -4.41 -20.26
C SER A 144 -0.02 -4.76 -18.80
N SER A 145 0.77 -5.81 -18.57
CA SER A 145 1.08 -6.29 -17.21
C SER A 145 2.50 -5.91 -16.80
N TYR A 146 2.70 -5.76 -15.49
CA TYR A 146 4.00 -5.50 -14.88
C TYR A 146 4.29 -6.57 -13.84
N THR A 147 5.52 -7.07 -13.85
CA THR A 147 6.05 -7.94 -12.80
C THR A 147 7.22 -7.23 -12.14
N ALA A 148 7.33 -7.35 -10.82
CA ALA A 148 8.40 -6.69 -10.08
C ALA A 148 8.82 -7.50 -8.85
N SER A 149 10.07 -7.30 -8.43
CA SER A 149 10.60 -7.76 -7.16
C SER A 149 11.53 -6.71 -6.56
N PHE A 150 11.52 -6.57 -5.25
CA PHE A 150 12.54 -5.77 -4.56
C PHE A 150 13.90 -6.44 -4.68
N VAL A 151 14.95 -5.62 -4.82
CA VAL A 151 16.34 -6.07 -4.71
C VAL A 151 16.67 -6.13 -3.22
N ALA A 152 16.91 -7.34 -2.70
CA ALA A 152 17.01 -7.58 -1.25
C ALA A 152 18.12 -6.79 -0.55
N ASP A 153 19.23 -6.50 -1.26
CA ASP A 153 20.34 -5.74 -0.72
C ASP A 153 19.92 -4.29 -0.43
N ASN A 154 20.03 -3.89 0.84
CA ASN A 154 19.62 -2.57 1.35
C ASN A 154 18.12 -2.24 1.19
N SER A 155 17.28 -3.24 0.93
CA SER A 155 15.83 -3.04 0.83
C SER A 155 15.19 -2.85 2.20
N VAL A 156 14.56 -1.70 2.38
CA VAL A 156 13.78 -1.34 3.56
C VAL A 156 12.51 -2.18 3.64
N MET A 157 11.84 -2.40 2.50
CA MET A 157 10.64 -3.23 2.41
C MET A 157 10.93 -4.69 2.75
N TYR A 158 12.05 -5.23 2.23
CA TYR A 158 12.46 -6.60 2.59
C TYR A 158 12.83 -6.73 4.07
N ALA A 159 13.57 -5.76 4.62
CA ALA A 159 13.93 -5.77 6.03
C ALA A 159 12.72 -5.70 6.96
N PHE A 160 11.69 -4.94 6.58
CA PHE A 160 10.48 -4.73 7.38
C PHE A 160 9.46 -5.87 7.23
N HIS A 161 9.15 -6.27 5.98
CA HIS A 161 8.09 -7.25 5.68
C HIS A 161 8.60 -8.68 5.45
N GLY A 162 9.93 -8.90 5.41
CA GLY A 162 10.53 -10.23 5.16
C GLY A 162 10.26 -10.80 3.77
N SER A 163 9.83 -9.97 2.79
CA SER A 163 9.45 -10.40 1.45
C SER A 163 9.98 -9.46 0.38
N THR A 164 10.46 -10.03 -0.72
CA THR A 164 10.84 -9.27 -1.93
C THR A 164 9.66 -8.99 -2.87
N SER A 165 8.45 -9.42 -2.52
CA SER A 165 7.25 -9.15 -3.32
C SER A 165 6.91 -7.66 -3.29
N VAL A 166 6.88 -7.03 -4.45
CA VAL A 166 6.39 -5.65 -4.60
C VAL A 166 4.87 -5.65 -4.51
N PRO A 167 4.25 -4.79 -3.66
CA PRO A 167 2.81 -4.65 -3.62
C PRO A 167 2.23 -4.37 -5.00
N GLY A 168 1.17 -5.06 -5.39
CA GLY A 168 0.51 -4.84 -6.68
C GLY A 168 0.10 -3.38 -6.89
N GLY A 169 -0.31 -2.71 -5.81
CA GLY A 169 -0.64 -1.28 -5.82
C GLY A 169 0.49 -0.37 -6.31
N TRP A 170 1.76 -0.72 -6.06
CA TRP A 170 2.91 0.07 -6.54
C TRP A 170 3.10 0.01 -8.05
N LEU A 171 2.55 -1.02 -8.70
CA LEU A 171 2.66 -1.22 -10.16
C LEU A 171 1.52 -0.54 -10.93
N VAL A 172 0.43 -0.22 -10.26
CA VAL A 172 -0.75 0.44 -10.84
C VAL A 172 -0.43 1.78 -11.54
N PRO A 173 0.46 2.64 -11.03
CA PRO A 173 0.80 3.91 -11.68
C PRO A 173 1.63 3.78 -12.96
N LEU A 174 2.36 2.68 -13.15
CA LEU A 174 3.38 2.55 -14.20
C LEU A 174 2.89 2.83 -15.64
N PRO A 175 1.65 2.48 -16.02
CA PRO A 175 1.12 2.84 -17.35
C PRO A 175 0.93 4.35 -17.54
N TYR A 176 0.77 5.13 -16.47
CA TYR A 176 0.35 6.53 -16.50
C TYR A 176 1.48 7.53 -16.23
N ILE A 177 2.64 7.05 -15.75
CA ILE A 177 3.80 7.87 -15.38
C ILE A 177 4.99 7.60 -16.31
N LYS A 178 5.99 8.47 -16.23
CA LYS A 178 7.25 8.32 -16.94
C LYS A 178 8.37 8.02 -15.95
N ILE A 179 9.22 7.07 -16.29
CA ILE A 179 10.31 6.61 -15.44
C ILE A 179 11.62 7.08 -16.06
N GLY A 180 12.11 8.20 -15.61
CA GLY A 180 13.37 8.81 -16.02
C GLY A 180 14.20 9.24 -14.82
N ARG A 181 15.37 9.78 -15.13
CA ARG A 181 16.26 10.45 -14.20
C ARG A 181 16.32 11.92 -14.56
N PRO A 182 16.24 12.85 -13.58
CA PRO A 182 16.40 14.27 -13.87
C PRO A 182 17.80 14.56 -14.45
N GLU A 183 17.83 15.14 -15.65
CA GLU A 183 19.08 15.50 -16.34
C GLU A 183 19.20 17.00 -16.58
N LYS A 184 18.06 17.72 -16.53
CA LYS A 184 17.98 19.17 -16.84
C LYS A 184 17.23 19.88 -15.74
N ASP A 185 17.44 21.19 -15.64
CA ASP A 185 16.68 22.04 -14.76
C ASP A 185 15.17 21.94 -15.10
N GLY A 186 14.37 21.70 -14.09
CA GLY A 186 12.92 21.49 -14.22
C GLY A 186 12.48 20.05 -14.43
N ASP A 187 13.40 19.11 -14.68
CA ASP A 187 13.07 17.69 -14.66
C ASP A 187 12.76 17.24 -13.23
N GLU A 188 11.70 16.46 -13.10
CA GLU A 188 11.29 15.89 -11.82
C GLU A 188 11.02 14.39 -11.96
N VAL A 189 11.29 13.63 -10.90
CA VAL A 189 10.89 12.23 -10.84
C VAL A 189 9.38 12.10 -10.70
N ALA A 190 8.82 11.00 -11.18
CA ALA A 190 7.40 10.71 -10.98
C ALA A 190 7.09 10.59 -9.49
N LYS A 191 5.90 11.08 -9.10
CA LYS A 191 5.40 11.00 -7.72
C LYS A 191 3.91 10.71 -7.72
N VAL A 192 3.50 9.73 -6.93
CA VAL A 192 2.09 9.36 -6.77
C VAL A 192 1.72 9.22 -5.30
N ARG A 193 0.41 9.30 -5.04
CA ARG A 193 -0.21 8.89 -3.77
C ARG A 193 -1.23 7.82 -4.06
N LEU A 194 -1.24 6.78 -3.23
CA LEU A 194 -2.07 5.59 -3.45
C LEU A 194 -2.81 5.22 -2.16
N ILE A 195 -4.08 4.84 -2.29
CA ILE A 195 -4.78 4.05 -1.28
C ILE A 195 -4.88 2.65 -1.85
N VAL A 196 -4.25 1.70 -1.21
CA VAL A 196 -4.06 0.33 -1.69
C VAL A 196 -4.78 -0.63 -0.75
N PRO A 197 -5.81 -1.36 -1.22
CA PRO A 197 -6.49 -2.37 -0.41
C PRO A 197 -5.57 -3.58 -0.16
N HIS A 198 -5.88 -4.38 0.86
CA HIS A 198 -5.10 -5.55 1.24
C HIS A 198 -4.78 -6.49 0.07
N THR A 199 -5.71 -6.65 -0.88
CA THR A 199 -5.55 -7.52 -2.06
C THR A 199 -4.45 -7.07 -3.03
N GLN A 200 -4.00 -5.83 -2.92
CA GLN A 200 -2.93 -5.23 -3.71
C GLN A 200 -1.76 -4.77 -2.83
N GLY A 201 -1.79 -5.08 -1.55
CA GLY A 201 -0.80 -4.70 -0.55
C GLY A 201 0.38 -5.67 -0.44
N THR A 202 1.15 -5.49 0.63
CA THR A 202 2.20 -6.44 1.06
C THR A 202 1.59 -7.75 1.52
N PRO A 203 2.39 -8.85 1.65
CA PRO A 203 1.91 -10.09 2.25
C PRO A 203 1.29 -9.89 3.64
N ASP A 204 1.86 -9.00 4.46
CA ASP A 204 1.33 -8.68 5.79
C ASP A 204 -0.03 -7.99 5.72
N ALA A 205 -0.17 -6.98 4.83
CA ALA A 205 -1.44 -6.31 4.59
C ALA A 205 -2.50 -7.30 4.08
N SER A 206 -2.11 -8.21 3.20
CA SER A 206 -3.00 -9.22 2.63
C SER A 206 -3.48 -10.24 3.67
N SER A 207 -2.59 -10.72 4.53
CA SER A 207 -2.92 -11.70 5.56
C SER A 207 -3.76 -11.14 6.70
N SER A 208 -3.53 -9.86 7.06
CA SER A 208 -4.17 -9.19 8.19
C SER A 208 -5.32 -8.26 7.77
N VAL A 209 -5.63 -8.19 6.48
CA VAL A 209 -6.72 -7.40 5.88
C VAL A 209 -6.73 -5.94 6.36
N TYR A 210 -5.70 -5.20 5.95
CA TYR A 210 -5.64 -3.76 6.18
C TYR A 210 -5.21 -2.99 4.93
N PRO A 211 -5.79 -1.80 4.68
CA PRO A 211 -5.40 -0.96 3.56
C PRO A 211 -4.22 -0.09 3.95
N CYS A 212 -3.34 0.20 2.97
CA CYS A 212 -2.24 1.13 3.14
C CYS A 212 -2.40 2.38 2.28
N PHE A 213 -1.97 3.51 2.84
CA PHE A 213 -1.68 4.70 2.06
C PHE A 213 -0.19 4.75 1.77
N TYR A 214 0.15 5.03 0.52
CA TYR A 214 1.54 5.23 0.09
C TYR A 214 1.70 6.60 -0.55
N GLU A 215 2.82 7.25 -0.27
CA GLU A 215 3.37 8.30 -1.13
C GLU A 215 4.69 7.78 -1.69
N ILE A 216 4.84 7.73 -3.03
CA ILE A 216 5.97 7.07 -3.69
C ILE A 216 6.51 7.94 -4.81
N THR A 217 7.84 8.02 -4.93
CA THR A 217 8.54 8.51 -6.13
C THR A 217 9.12 7.35 -6.92
N TYR A 218 9.21 7.54 -8.25
CA TYR A 218 9.81 6.55 -9.16
C TYR A 218 10.89 7.23 -9.99
N GLU A 219 12.10 6.74 -9.89
CA GLU A 219 13.26 7.22 -10.62
C GLU A 219 13.94 6.04 -11.33
N ARG A 220 14.42 6.21 -12.53
CA ARG A 220 15.19 5.18 -13.22
C ARG A 220 16.57 5.06 -12.60
N ASP A 221 17.00 3.84 -12.29
CA ASP A 221 18.40 3.57 -11.95
C ASP A 221 19.29 3.59 -13.19
N ILE A 222 20.61 3.72 -12.99
CA ILE A 222 21.61 3.83 -14.07
C ILE A 222 21.96 2.45 -14.64
#